data_5c28b69abc632b048ef44b6c30a1c08f
#
_entry.id   5c28b69abc632b048ef44b6c30a1c08f
#
_cell.length_a   1.000
_cell.length_b   1.000
_cell.length_c   1.000
_cell.angle_alpha   90.00
_cell.angle_beta   90.00
_cell.angle_gamma   90.00
#
_symmetry.space_group_name_H-M   'P 1'
#
loop_
_entity.id
_entity.type
_entity.pdbx_description
1 polymer ?
#
loop_
_entity_poly.entity_id
_entity_poly.type
_entity_poly.pdbx_seq_one_letter_code
_entity_poly.pdbx_strand_id
1 'polypeptide(L)'
;MKIITLCGSTKFKEAFEQANAFLTLQGNIVISLAFFEQSEGFEITEKQAELLGNLHFRKIDISDEIFVVDVNGYIGSSTRREIEYAKEKGKAIRYYSNGEISSNVLRTMKPNELI
;
A
#
# COMPACT_ATOMS: atom_id res chain seq x y z
N MET A 1 -12.73 -11.09 -6.12
CA MET A 1 -11.53 -11.18 -5.26
C MET A 1 -10.29 -10.86 -6.09
N LYS A 2 -9.56 -9.85 -5.72
CA LYS A 2 -8.31 -9.45 -6.38
C LYS A 2 -7.16 -9.51 -5.41
N ILE A 3 -5.95 -9.59 -5.93
CA ILE A 3 -4.73 -9.41 -5.15
C ILE A 3 -4.28 -7.97 -5.42
N ILE A 4 -4.19 -7.16 -4.37
CA ILE A 4 -3.89 -5.74 -4.45
C ILE A 4 -2.66 -5.43 -3.61
N THR A 5 -1.64 -4.85 -4.22
CA THR A 5 -0.45 -4.41 -3.50
C THR A 5 -0.53 -2.91 -3.22
N LEU A 6 -0.29 -2.53 -1.97
CA LEU A 6 -0.23 -1.13 -1.57
C LEU A 6 1.14 -0.56 -1.90
N CYS A 7 1.18 0.62 -2.49
CA CYS A 7 2.39 1.37 -2.81
C CYS A 7 2.31 2.76 -2.18
N GLY A 8 3.43 3.30 -1.75
CA GLY A 8 3.46 4.64 -1.18
C GLY A 8 4.58 4.83 -0.19
N SER A 9 4.67 6.02 0.38
CA SER A 9 5.68 6.35 1.37
C SER A 9 5.36 5.73 2.73
N THR A 10 6.39 5.20 3.39
CA THR A 10 6.27 4.65 4.74
C THR A 10 5.84 5.67 5.78
N LYS A 11 5.93 6.96 5.47
CA LYS A 11 5.45 8.00 6.38
C LYS A 11 3.93 8.03 6.54
N PHE A 12 3.20 7.34 5.66
CA PHE A 12 1.73 7.30 5.69
C PHE A 12 1.20 5.99 6.31
N LYS A 13 1.81 5.52 7.37
CA LYS A 13 1.46 4.23 8.00
C LYS A 13 -0.03 4.11 8.30
N GLU A 14 -0.63 5.15 8.89
CA GLU A 14 -2.06 5.14 9.22
C GLU A 14 -2.93 4.98 7.97
N ALA A 15 -2.61 5.71 6.91
CA ALA A 15 -3.35 5.59 5.65
C ALA A 15 -3.19 4.22 5.01
N PHE A 16 -2.01 3.60 5.12
CA PHE A 16 -1.81 2.21 4.70
C PHE A 16 -2.71 1.26 5.47
N GLU A 17 -2.81 1.42 6.78
CA GLU A 17 -3.67 0.58 7.61
C GLU A 17 -5.15 0.74 7.24
N GLN A 18 -5.58 1.97 6.99
CA GLN A 18 -6.94 2.26 6.55
C GLN A 18 -7.23 1.63 5.18
N ALA A 19 -6.32 1.77 4.24
CA ALA A 19 -6.47 1.20 2.90
C ALA A 19 -6.54 -0.33 2.98
N ASN A 20 -5.66 -0.94 3.76
CA ASN A 20 -5.67 -2.38 3.95
C ASN A 20 -7.02 -2.87 4.50
N ALA A 21 -7.50 -2.24 5.56
CA ALA A 21 -8.79 -2.60 6.16
C ALA A 21 -9.95 -2.45 5.16
N PHE A 22 -10.00 -1.32 4.46
CA PHE A 22 -11.04 -1.04 3.49
C PHE A 22 -11.07 -2.08 2.37
N LEU A 23 -9.93 -2.33 1.74
CA LEU A 23 -9.84 -3.26 0.61
C LEU A 23 -10.08 -4.70 1.04
N THR A 24 -9.60 -5.08 2.23
CA THR A 24 -9.83 -6.41 2.78
C THR A 24 -11.32 -6.65 3.02
N LEU A 25 -12.02 -5.67 3.55
CA LEU A 25 -13.46 -5.78 3.79
C LEU A 25 -14.28 -5.87 2.50
N GLN A 26 -13.70 -5.42 1.39
CA GLN A 26 -14.31 -5.59 0.08
C GLN A 26 -14.06 -6.98 -0.52
N GLY A 27 -13.33 -7.84 0.18
CA GLY A 27 -13.08 -9.21 -0.26
C GLY A 27 -11.80 -9.39 -1.06
N ASN A 28 -10.83 -8.48 -0.92
CA ASN A 28 -9.56 -8.56 -1.62
C ASN A 28 -8.45 -9.09 -0.74
N ILE A 29 -7.44 -9.69 -1.37
CA ILE A 29 -6.19 -10.06 -0.71
C ILE A 29 -5.27 -8.85 -0.81
N VAL A 30 -4.84 -8.29 0.32
CA VAL A 30 -4.02 -7.08 0.35
C VAL A 30 -2.61 -7.41 0.77
N ILE A 31 -1.65 -6.95 -0.02
CA ILE A 31 -0.22 -7.06 0.28
C ILE A 31 0.28 -5.66 0.60
N SER A 32 0.82 -5.48 1.79
CA SER A 32 1.29 -4.19 2.26
C SER A 32 2.81 -4.16 2.41
N LEU A 33 3.32 -3.04 2.94
CA LEU A 33 4.74 -2.86 3.25
C LEU A 33 5.03 -3.35 4.65
N ALA A 34 6.27 -3.75 4.89
CA ALA A 34 6.79 -3.83 6.24
C ALA A 34 7.20 -2.42 6.68
N PHE A 35 6.79 -2.03 7.87
CA PHE A 35 7.13 -0.73 8.43
C PHE A 35 8.22 -0.91 9.47
N PHE A 36 9.40 -0.36 9.20
CA PHE A 36 10.53 -0.41 10.11
C PHE A 36 10.58 0.92 10.85
N GLU A 37 10.11 0.91 12.08
CA GLU A 37 10.05 2.12 12.91
C GLU A 37 11.43 2.45 13.44
N GLN A 38 11.88 3.68 13.24
CA GLN A 38 13.16 4.14 13.79
C GLN A 38 13.17 4.09 15.30
N SER A 39 12.02 4.33 15.92
CA SER A 39 11.86 4.26 17.37
C SER A 39 12.09 2.86 17.93
N GLU A 40 12.05 1.83 17.09
CA GLU A 40 12.31 0.44 17.48
C GLU A 40 13.77 0.04 17.23
N GLY A 41 14.61 0.98 16.79
CA GLY A 41 16.03 0.74 16.59
C GLY A 41 16.40 0.02 15.30
N PHE A 42 15.49 -0.05 14.36
CA PHE A 42 15.77 -0.65 13.05
C PHE A 42 16.56 0.30 12.16
N GLU A 43 17.71 -0.15 11.72
CA GLU A 43 18.50 0.56 10.71
C GLU A 43 18.54 -0.30 9.45
N ILE A 44 18.14 0.28 8.33
CA ILE A 44 18.11 -0.42 7.05
C ILE A 44 19.38 -0.12 6.28
N THR A 45 20.14 -1.15 5.94
CA THR A 45 21.34 -0.99 5.10
C THR A 45 20.94 -0.72 3.66
N GLU A 46 21.89 -0.24 2.86
CA GLU A 46 21.66 -0.02 1.42
C GLU A 46 21.28 -1.32 0.71
N LYS A 47 21.91 -2.44 1.06
CA LYS A 47 21.57 -3.75 0.48
C LYS A 47 20.17 -4.17 0.86
N GLN A 48 19.75 -3.92 2.11
CA GLN A 48 18.39 -4.23 2.55
C GLN A 48 17.37 -3.34 1.84
N ALA A 49 17.68 -2.05 1.65
CA ALA A 49 16.80 -1.15 0.91
C ALA A 49 16.61 -1.62 -0.53
N GLU A 50 17.68 -2.04 -1.18
CA GLU A 50 17.63 -2.60 -2.54
C GLU A 50 16.78 -3.86 -2.58
N LEU A 51 16.99 -4.76 -1.62
CA LEU A 51 16.20 -5.99 -1.50
C LEU A 51 14.71 -5.67 -1.33
N LEU A 52 14.37 -4.73 -0.46
CA LEU A 52 12.99 -4.34 -0.24
C LEU A 52 12.35 -3.77 -1.50
N GLY A 53 13.10 -2.99 -2.27
CA GLY A 53 12.64 -2.47 -3.56
C GLY A 53 12.33 -3.60 -4.54
N ASN A 54 13.23 -4.56 -4.66
CA ASN A 54 13.05 -5.72 -5.55
C ASN A 54 11.87 -6.58 -5.11
N LEU A 55 11.72 -6.81 -3.80
CA LEU A 55 10.59 -7.55 -3.27
C LEU A 55 9.28 -6.84 -3.61
N HIS A 56 9.26 -5.52 -3.57
CA HIS A 56 8.04 -4.77 -3.86
C HIS A 56 7.63 -4.92 -5.31
N PHE A 57 8.57 -4.91 -6.26
CA PHE A 57 8.26 -5.18 -7.66
C PHE A 57 7.68 -6.60 -7.83
N ARG A 58 8.18 -7.57 -7.09
CA ARG A 58 7.62 -8.92 -7.14
C ARG A 58 6.21 -8.97 -6.57
N LYS A 59 5.92 -8.19 -5.53
CA LYS A 59 4.56 -8.07 -5.01
C LYS A 59 3.62 -7.53 -6.10
N ILE A 60 4.08 -6.54 -6.87
CA ILE A 60 3.31 -6.00 -7.99
C ILE A 60 3.09 -7.08 -9.05
N ASP A 61 4.11 -7.87 -9.37
CA ASP A 61 4.01 -8.94 -10.37
C ASP A 61 2.89 -9.92 -10.06
N ILE A 62 2.73 -10.30 -8.80
CA ILE A 62 1.72 -11.29 -8.39
C ILE A 62 0.35 -10.66 -8.14
N SER A 63 0.24 -9.36 -8.27
CA SER A 63 -1.00 -8.63 -8.01
C SER A 63 -1.80 -8.40 -9.28
N ASP A 64 -3.11 -8.26 -9.13
CA ASP A 64 -4.00 -7.83 -10.20
C ASP A 64 -3.99 -6.30 -10.31
N GLU A 65 -3.71 -5.62 -9.21
CA GLU A 65 -3.89 -4.20 -9.08
C GLU A 65 -2.93 -3.65 -8.05
N ILE A 66 -2.54 -2.38 -8.19
CA ILE A 66 -1.89 -1.65 -7.11
C ILE A 66 -2.81 -0.55 -6.59
N PHE A 67 -2.68 -0.25 -5.31
CA PHE A 67 -3.37 0.87 -4.67
C PHE A 67 -2.32 1.82 -4.13
N VAL A 68 -2.26 3.01 -4.69
CA VAL A 68 -1.24 4.01 -4.34
C VAL A 68 -1.76 4.87 -3.18
N VAL A 69 -1.04 4.82 -2.06
CA VAL A 69 -1.38 5.61 -0.87
C VAL A 69 -0.72 6.98 -1.01
N ASP A 70 -1.38 7.87 -1.72
CA ASP A 70 -0.91 9.22 -2.04
C ASP A 70 -1.65 10.28 -1.23
N VAL A 71 -1.40 10.31 0.07
CA VAL A 71 -2.04 11.28 0.96
C VAL A 71 -1.71 12.70 0.49
N ASN A 72 -2.75 13.51 0.30
CA ASN A 72 -2.63 14.87 -0.26
C ASN A 72 -1.90 14.92 -1.62
N GLY A 73 -1.98 13.83 -2.37
CA GLY A 73 -1.35 13.73 -3.69
C GLY A 73 0.16 13.49 -3.67
N TYR A 74 0.74 13.25 -2.50
CA TYR A 74 2.18 13.03 -2.41
C TYR A 74 2.58 11.67 -2.99
N ILE A 75 3.51 11.71 -3.94
CA ILE A 75 4.10 10.52 -4.58
C ILE A 75 5.62 10.71 -4.61
N GLY A 76 6.34 9.90 -3.85
CA GLY A 76 7.80 9.93 -3.84
C GLY A 76 8.40 9.24 -5.07
N SER A 77 9.72 9.33 -5.21
CA SER A 77 10.42 8.78 -6.37
C SER A 77 10.29 7.26 -6.49
N SER A 78 10.37 6.53 -5.38
CA SER A 78 10.20 5.07 -5.38
C SER A 78 8.80 4.67 -5.82
N THR A 79 7.81 5.35 -5.29
CA THR A 79 6.41 5.07 -5.64
C THR A 79 6.14 5.39 -7.10
N ARG A 80 6.75 6.45 -7.62
CA ARG A 80 6.62 6.80 -9.05
C ARG A 80 7.15 5.68 -9.95
N ARG A 81 8.30 5.09 -9.60
CA ARG A 81 8.85 3.94 -10.34
C ARG A 81 7.93 2.72 -10.26
N GLU A 82 7.30 2.50 -9.11
CA GLU A 82 6.36 1.39 -8.93
C GLU A 82 5.10 1.59 -9.79
N ILE A 83 4.60 2.81 -9.89
CA ILE A 83 3.47 3.14 -10.74
C ILE A 83 3.82 2.88 -12.21
N GLU A 84 4.98 3.34 -12.67
CA GLU A 84 5.41 3.10 -14.05
C GLU A 84 5.55 1.60 -14.33
N TYR A 85 6.14 0.86 -13.40
CA TYR A 85 6.27 -0.58 -13.52
C TYR A 85 4.91 -1.27 -13.64
N ALA A 86 3.96 -0.89 -12.79
CA ALA A 86 2.61 -1.44 -12.83
C ALA A 86 1.92 -1.16 -14.17
N LYS A 87 2.10 0.05 -14.71
CA LYS A 87 1.58 0.42 -16.02
C LYS A 87 2.15 -0.47 -17.12
N GLU A 88 3.46 -0.69 -17.11
CA GLU A 88 4.13 -1.56 -18.08
C GLU A 88 3.62 -2.99 -18.02
N LYS A 89 3.26 -3.46 -16.83
CA LYS A 89 2.75 -4.81 -16.61
C LYS A 89 1.23 -4.91 -16.81
N GLY A 90 0.58 -3.82 -17.19
CA GLY A 90 -0.87 -3.81 -17.44
C GLY A 90 -1.72 -3.96 -16.20
N LYS A 91 -1.18 -3.60 -15.03
CA LYS A 91 -1.93 -3.68 -13.78
C LYS A 91 -2.87 -2.48 -13.64
N ALA A 92 -4.03 -2.69 -13.05
CA ALA A 92 -4.93 -1.60 -12.69
C ALA A 92 -4.31 -0.77 -11.55
N ILE A 93 -4.59 0.52 -11.53
CA ILE A 93 -4.03 1.45 -10.54
C ILE A 93 -5.15 2.28 -9.95
N ARG A 94 -5.24 2.27 -8.62
CA ARG A 94 -6.16 3.14 -7.88
C ARG A 94 -5.37 3.99 -6.91
N TYR A 95 -5.96 5.10 -6.48
CA TYR A 95 -5.29 6.08 -5.63
C TYR A 95 -6.11 6.39 -4.39
N TYR A 96 -5.44 6.48 -3.25
CA TYR A 96 -6.05 6.91 -1.98
C TYR A 96 -6.68 8.32 -2.11
N SER A 97 -6.01 9.21 -2.84
CA SER A 97 -6.46 10.60 -3.05
C SER A 97 -7.78 10.70 -3.81
N ASN A 98 -8.25 9.63 -4.44
CA ASN A 98 -9.56 9.61 -5.08
C ASN A 98 -10.73 9.63 -4.10
N GLY A 99 -10.45 9.50 -2.80
CA GLY A 99 -11.45 9.72 -1.77
C GLY A 99 -12.43 8.58 -1.50
N GLU A 100 -12.17 7.37 -2.02
CA GLU A 100 -13.01 6.20 -1.76
C GLU A 100 -12.96 5.77 -0.30
N ILE A 101 -11.84 6.03 0.38
CA ILE A 101 -11.63 5.62 1.75
C ILE A 101 -11.83 6.83 2.66
N SER A 102 -12.82 6.72 3.54
CA SER A 102 -13.08 7.71 4.57
C SER A 102 -12.82 7.07 5.93
N SER A 103 -12.12 7.78 6.80
CA SER A 103 -11.91 7.33 8.18
C SER A 103 -13.26 7.13 8.89
N ASN A 104 -14.29 7.87 8.49
CA ASN A 104 -15.63 7.73 9.06
C ASN A 104 -16.25 6.37 8.74
N VAL A 105 -15.98 5.82 7.57
CA VAL A 105 -16.50 4.49 7.19
C VAL A 105 -15.97 3.43 8.15
N LEU A 106 -14.69 3.45 8.45
CA LEU A 106 -14.08 2.48 9.36
C LEU A 106 -14.50 2.70 10.81
N ARG A 107 -14.69 3.96 11.23
CA ARG A 107 -15.11 4.30 12.59
C ARG A 107 -16.54 3.85 12.92
N THR A 108 -17.40 3.74 11.93
CA THR A 108 -18.78 3.30 12.14
C THR A 108 -18.92 1.79 12.16
N MET A 109 -17.88 1.06 11.81
CA MET A 109 -17.91 -0.39 11.82
C MET A 109 -17.70 -0.94 13.21
N LYS A 110 -18.49 -1.94 13.57
CA LYS A 110 -18.33 -2.64 14.84
C LYS A 110 -17.14 -3.59 14.78
N PRO A 111 -16.47 -3.86 15.91
CA PRO A 111 -15.29 -4.75 15.90
C PRO A 111 -15.54 -6.11 15.25
N ASN A 112 -16.73 -6.68 15.42
CA ASN A 112 -17.06 -7.98 14.82
C ASN A 112 -17.29 -7.91 13.31
N GLU A 113 -17.39 -6.74 12.74
CA GLU A 113 -17.52 -6.53 11.30
C GLU A 113 -16.16 -6.37 10.62
N LEU A 114 -15.09 -6.23 11.41
CA LEU A 114 -13.74 -6.01 10.92
C LEU A 114 -12.93 -7.30 10.71
N ILE A 115 -13.51 -8.44 10.94
CA ILE A 115 -12.81 -9.73 10.86
C ILE A 115 -13.35 -10.57 9.71
#